data_7d0731d1d4c44af7017226cee24f8623
#
_entry.id   7d0731d1d4c44af7017226cee24f8623
#
_cell.length_a   1.000
_cell.length_b   1.000
_cell.length_c   1.000
_cell.angle_alpha   90.00
_cell.angle_beta   90.00
_cell.angle_gamma   90.00
#
_symmetry.space_group_name_H-M   'P 1'
#
loop_
_entity.id
_entity.type
_entity.pdbx_description
1 polymer ?
#
loop_
_entity_poly.entity_id
_entity_poly.type
_entity_poly.pdbx_seq_one_letter_code
_entity_poly.pdbx_strand_id
1 'polypeptide(L)'
;MLVHKAVIHAEIGLHARPAAEFVRAVTATGLPVTIARPGQRGVDARSLLEVMTEDFERGCEVELAVDAARIPAGRSAEDAQAALSGLGTLLAKQ
;
A
#
# COMPACT_ATOMS: atom_id res chain seq x y z
N MET A 1 0.13 11.00 10.60
CA MET A 1 0.04 10.02 9.52
C MET A 1 0.54 8.68 10.00
N LEU A 2 -0.22 7.63 9.71
CA LEU A 2 0.18 6.27 10.02
C LEU A 2 0.98 5.72 8.85
N VAL A 3 2.15 5.13 9.13
CA VAL A 3 3.06 4.64 8.09
C VAL A 3 3.51 3.22 8.44
N HIS A 4 3.58 2.38 7.43
CA HIS A 4 4.15 1.04 7.55
C HIS A 4 5.13 0.82 6.41
N LYS A 5 6.36 0.47 6.75
CA LYS A 5 7.41 0.20 5.76
C LYS A 5 7.30 -1.23 5.26
N ALA A 6 7.47 -1.40 3.96
CA ALA A 6 7.42 -2.71 3.33
C ALA A 6 8.43 -2.78 2.20
N VAL A 7 8.61 -3.99 1.65
CA VAL A 7 9.51 -4.22 0.52
C VAL A 7 8.75 -4.99 -0.54
N ILE A 8 8.92 -4.58 -1.78
CA ILE A 8 8.32 -5.27 -2.92
C ILE A 8 9.09 -6.58 -3.14
N HIS A 9 8.39 -7.71 -3.05
CA HIS A 9 9.01 -9.02 -3.18
C HIS A 9 8.67 -9.72 -4.49
N ALA A 10 7.56 -9.34 -5.12
CA ALA A 10 7.14 -9.94 -6.39
C ALA A 10 8.26 -9.85 -7.44
N GLU A 11 8.51 -10.95 -8.14
CA GLU A 11 9.61 -11.07 -9.09
C GLU A 11 9.57 -10.01 -10.18
N ILE A 12 8.38 -9.71 -10.70
CA ILE A 12 8.20 -8.70 -11.74
C ILE A 12 7.98 -7.30 -11.18
N GLY A 13 8.13 -7.13 -9.86
CA GLY A 13 7.77 -5.87 -9.21
C GLY A 13 6.27 -5.76 -9.04
N LEU A 14 5.80 -4.56 -8.71
CA LEU A 14 4.37 -4.32 -8.45
C LEU A 14 3.65 -4.00 -9.77
N HIS A 15 3.59 -5.00 -10.63
CA HIS A 15 2.96 -4.96 -11.94
C HIS A 15 2.00 -6.12 -12.12
N ALA A 16 1.15 -6.05 -13.13
CA ALA A 16 0.27 -7.13 -13.55
C ALA A 16 -0.49 -7.75 -12.36
N ARG A 17 -0.42 -9.07 -12.19
CA ARG A 17 -1.16 -9.76 -11.14
C ARG A 17 -0.80 -9.30 -9.72
N PRO A 18 0.48 -9.17 -9.34
CA PRO A 18 0.80 -8.66 -8.01
C PRO A 18 0.21 -7.29 -7.74
N ALA A 19 0.24 -6.38 -8.71
CA ALA A 19 -0.35 -5.04 -8.55
C ALA A 19 -1.86 -5.13 -8.39
N ALA A 20 -2.53 -5.95 -9.19
CA ALA A 20 -3.98 -6.11 -9.11
C ALA A 20 -4.40 -6.70 -7.76
N GLU A 21 -3.68 -7.69 -7.27
CA GLU A 21 -3.95 -8.29 -5.95
C GLU A 21 -3.77 -7.27 -4.84
N PHE A 22 -2.69 -6.48 -4.90
CA PHE A 22 -2.42 -5.45 -3.92
C PHE A 22 -3.52 -4.38 -3.91
N VAL A 23 -3.87 -3.84 -5.08
CA VAL A 23 -4.91 -2.81 -5.20
C VAL A 23 -6.25 -3.33 -4.69
N ARG A 24 -6.58 -4.57 -5.00
CA ARG A 24 -7.82 -5.19 -4.51
C ARG A 24 -7.81 -5.30 -2.99
N ALA A 25 -6.69 -5.70 -2.40
CA ALA A 25 -6.56 -5.79 -0.95
C ALA A 25 -6.67 -4.42 -0.29
N VAL A 26 -6.06 -3.38 -0.89
CA VAL A 26 -6.19 -2.00 -0.41
C VAL A 26 -7.65 -1.57 -0.43
N THR A 27 -8.33 -1.79 -1.54
CA THR A 27 -9.74 -1.42 -1.68
C THR A 27 -10.60 -2.12 -0.62
N ALA A 28 -10.30 -3.37 -0.33
CA ALA A 28 -11.03 -4.15 0.68
C ALA A 28 -10.88 -3.58 2.10
N THR A 29 -9.81 -2.84 2.38
CA THR A 29 -9.63 -2.23 3.70
C THR A 29 -10.61 -1.08 3.95
N GLY A 30 -11.13 -0.46 2.91
CA GLY A 30 -11.96 0.74 3.01
C GLY A 30 -11.19 1.99 3.42
N LEU A 31 -9.86 1.95 3.41
CA LEU A 31 -9.00 3.05 3.85
C LEU A 31 -8.33 3.74 2.67
N PRO A 32 -8.10 5.06 2.77
CA PRO A 32 -7.40 5.82 1.72
C PRO A 32 -5.89 5.64 1.81
N VAL A 33 -5.42 4.43 1.52
CA VAL A 33 -4.00 4.08 1.60
C VAL A 33 -3.24 4.69 0.43
N THR A 34 -2.05 5.21 0.73
CA THR A 34 -1.09 5.62 -0.29
C THR A 34 0.15 4.73 -0.24
N ILE A 35 0.87 4.66 -1.35
CA ILE A 35 2.14 3.94 -1.44
C ILE A 35 3.18 4.87 -2.06
N ALA A 36 4.37 4.90 -1.47
CA ALA A 36 5.45 5.78 -1.91
C ALA A 36 6.81 5.14 -1.67
N ARG A 37 7.81 5.58 -2.44
CA ARG A 37 9.20 5.36 -2.07
C ARG A 37 9.51 6.24 -0.86
N PRO A 38 10.45 5.82 0.02
CA PRO A 38 10.78 6.62 1.20
C PRO A 38 11.11 8.06 0.86
N GLY A 39 10.51 8.99 1.59
CA GLY A 39 10.76 10.42 1.42
C GLY A 39 10.13 11.05 0.19
N GLN A 40 9.35 10.30 -0.56
CA GLN A 40 8.70 10.81 -1.76
C GLN A 40 7.18 10.89 -1.57
N ARG A 41 6.54 11.64 -2.45
CA ARG A 41 5.09 11.78 -2.46
C ARG A 41 4.46 10.43 -2.86
N GLY A 42 3.43 10.03 -2.13
CA GLY A 42 2.72 8.79 -2.41
C GLY A 42 1.67 8.95 -3.50
N VAL A 43 1.32 7.81 -4.09
CA VAL A 43 0.20 7.72 -5.02
C VAL A 43 -0.94 6.93 -4.37
N ASP A 44 -2.14 7.04 -4.92
CA ASP A 44 -3.30 6.33 -4.38
C ASP A 44 -3.15 4.83 -4.63
N ALA A 45 -3.01 4.07 -3.55
CA ALA A 45 -2.84 2.62 -3.63
C ALA A 45 -4.12 1.89 -4.07
N ARG A 46 -5.24 2.61 -4.19
CA ARG A 46 -6.50 2.06 -4.74
C ARG A 46 -6.55 2.18 -6.26
N SER A 47 -5.60 2.88 -6.87
CA SER A 47 -5.55 3.09 -8.30
C SER A 47 -4.51 2.16 -8.94
N LEU A 48 -4.97 1.16 -9.67
CA LEU A 48 -4.06 0.24 -10.36
C LEU A 48 -3.16 0.99 -11.34
N LEU A 49 -3.70 1.96 -12.05
CA LEU A 49 -2.93 2.74 -13.02
C LEU A 49 -1.80 3.52 -12.33
N GLU A 50 -2.11 4.21 -11.22
CA GLU A 50 -1.09 4.99 -10.50
C GLU A 50 0.00 4.08 -9.93
N VAL A 51 -0.40 2.96 -9.34
CA VAL A 51 0.55 2.00 -8.75
C VAL A 51 1.49 1.46 -9.83
N MET A 52 0.95 1.05 -10.97
CA MET A 52 1.78 0.49 -12.04
C MET A 52 2.67 1.54 -12.70
N THR A 53 2.19 2.78 -12.79
CA THR A 53 2.96 3.87 -13.40
C THR A 53 4.20 4.22 -12.56
N GLU A 54 4.14 4.02 -11.25
CA GLU A 54 5.29 4.28 -10.37
C GLU A 54 6.43 3.29 -10.54
N ASP A 55 6.17 2.15 -11.15
CA ASP A 55 7.20 1.15 -11.46
C ASP A 55 7.99 0.70 -10.22
N PHE A 56 7.27 0.27 -9.17
CA PHE A 56 7.92 -0.26 -7.98
C PHE A 56 8.53 -1.62 -8.29
N GLU A 57 9.85 -1.66 -8.39
CA GLU A 57 10.59 -2.86 -8.74
C GLU A 57 10.79 -3.80 -7.54
N ARG A 58 11.11 -5.05 -7.84
CA ARG A 58 11.49 -6.01 -6.80
C ARG A 58 12.64 -5.47 -5.97
N GLY A 59 12.54 -5.58 -4.65
CA GLY A 59 13.53 -5.08 -3.71
C GLY A 59 13.34 -3.63 -3.33
N CYS A 60 12.42 -2.92 -3.99
CA CYS A 60 12.16 -1.52 -3.67
C CYS A 60 11.51 -1.40 -2.29
N GLU A 61 12.04 -0.52 -1.45
CA GLU A 61 11.37 -0.17 -0.20
C GLU A 61 10.22 0.78 -0.50
N VAL A 62 9.10 0.57 0.18
CA VAL A 62 7.93 1.44 0.06
C VAL A 62 7.38 1.78 1.43
N GLU A 63 6.65 2.88 1.50
CA GLU A 63 5.91 3.28 2.67
C GLU A 63 4.43 3.26 2.33
N LEU A 64 3.68 2.45 3.09
CA LEU A 64 2.22 2.43 3.02
C LEU A 64 1.71 3.37 4.09
N ALA A 65 0.82 4.29 3.74
CA ALA A 65 0.42 5.33 4.67
C ALA A 65 -1.08 5.62 4.60
N VAL A 66 -1.63 6.06 5.74
CA VAL A 66 -3.00 6.58 5.85
C VAL A 66 -2.93 7.86 6.64
N ASP A 67 -3.56 8.92 6.11
CA ASP A 67 -3.74 10.16 6.86
C ASP A 67 -4.78 9.91 7.95
N ALA A 68 -4.37 10.08 9.20
CA ALA A 68 -5.24 9.82 10.35
C ALA A 68 -6.53 10.65 10.29
N ALA A 69 -6.47 11.86 9.73
CA ALA A 69 -7.64 12.72 9.59
C ALA A 69 -8.66 12.20 8.58
N ARG A 70 -8.27 11.24 7.74
CA ARG A 70 -9.12 10.68 6.69
C ARG A 70 -9.63 9.27 7.00
N ILE A 71 -9.35 8.77 8.20
CA ILE A 71 -9.88 7.45 8.61
C ILE A 71 -11.39 7.57 8.76
N PRO A 72 -12.17 6.68 8.11
CA PRO A 72 -13.63 6.73 8.20
C PRO A 72 -14.14 6.58 9.63
N ALA A 73 -15.30 7.17 9.90
CA ALA A 73 -15.97 7.02 11.19
C ALA A 73 -16.21 5.52 11.47
N GLY A 74 -16.03 5.13 12.71
CA GLY A 74 -16.19 3.73 13.12
C GLY A 74 -14.93 2.89 12.97
N ARG A 75 -13.87 3.46 12.39
CA ARG A 75 -12.57 2.81 12.28
C ARG A 75 -11.57 3.52 13.18
N SER A 76 -10.72 2.76 13.86
CA SER A 76 -9.71 3.32 14.76
C SER A 76 -8.35 3.42 14.07
N ALA A 77 -7.43 4.17 14.70
CA ALA A 77 -6.04 4.22 14.25
C ALA A 77 -5.40 2.82 14.34
N GLU A 78 -5.79 2.02 15.35
CA GLU A 78 -5.29 0.66 15.50
C GLU A 78 -5.76 -0.23 14.35
N ASP A 79 -7.02 -0.10 13.94
CA ASP A 79 -7.55 -0.82 12.77
C ASP A 79 -6.76 -0.46 11.51
N ALA A 80 -6.50 0.82 11.31
CA ALA A 80 -5.75 1.29 10.16
C ALA A 80 -4.32 0.76 10.17
N GLN A 81 -3.67 0.77 11.33
CA GLN A 81 -2.30 0.27 11.44
C GLN A 81 -2.24 -1.24 11.15
N ALA A 82 -3.23 -1.99 11.64
CA ALA A 82 -3.32 -3.42 11.37
C ALA A 82 -3.53 -3.70 9.88
N ALA A 83 -4.35 -2.87 9.21
CA ALA A 83 -4.58 -3.00 7.78
C ALA A 83 -3.29 -2.74 7.00
N LEU A 84 -2.53 -1.70 7.36
CA LEU A 84 -1.26 -1.40 6.72
C LEU A 84 -0.27 -2.56 6.90
N SER A 85 -0.20 -3.12 8.09
CA SER A 85 0.65 -4.28 8.37
C SER A 85 0.27 -5.48 7.50
N GLY A 86 -1.03 -5.74 7.36
CA GLY A 86 -1.52 -6.82 6.51
C GLY A 86 -1.14 -6.64 5.04
N LEU A 87 -1.21 -5.40 4.55
CA LEU A 87 -0.80 -5.09 3.18
C LEU A 87 0.71 -5.28 3.00
N GLY A 88 1.50 -4.89 4.00
CA GLY A 88 2.94 -5.13 3.98
C GLY A 88 3.28 -6.62 3.92
N THR A 89 2.54 -7.42 4.68
CA THR A 89 2.69 -8.88 4.66
C THR A 89 2.33 -9.45 3.28
N LEU A 90 1.29 -8.94 2.65
CA LEU A 90 0.91 -9.34 1.30
C LEU A 90 2.05 -9.08 0.32
N LEU A 91 2.62 -7.89 0.34
CA LEU A 91 3.75 -7.53 -0.53
C LEU A 91 4.95 -8.47 -0.31
N ALA A 92 5.21 -8.85 0.93
CA ALA A 92 6.32 -9.74 1.27
C ALA A 92 6.09 -11.17 0.79
N LYS A 93 4.83 -11.58 0.61
CA LYS A 93 4.49 -12.95 0.19
C LYS A 93 4.37 -13.11 -1.32
N GLN A 94 4.29 -12.02 -2.03
CA GLN A 94 4.23 -12.09 -3.49
C GLN A 94 5.62 -12.43 -4.06
#